data_d12b7340ea8885c39b0af0ac150d3873
#
_entry.id   d12b7340ea8885c39b0af0ac150d3873
#
_cell.length_a   1.000
_cell.length_b   1.000
_cell.length_c   1.000
_cell.angle_alpha   90.00
_cell.angle_beta   90.00
_cell.angle_gamma   90.00
#
_symmetry.space_group_name_H-M   'P 1'
#
loop_
_entity.id
_entity.type
_entity.pdbx_description
1 polymer ?
#
loop_
_entity_poly.entity_id
_entity_poly.type
_entity_poly.pdbx_seq_one_letter_code
_entity_poly.pdbx_strand_id
1 'polypeptide(L)'
;MKASLISVLALSAAAAVAGAASAQSAREVGQDPYSGLHWSVVAPQGASWALECGFRPVTIRGVHMNRISHTGAGRMAGRLPGDNARCKVTKTGGDGAVGLAVVKNGVATASGANGEAPAVVNVF
;
A
#
# COMPACT_ATOMS: atom_id res chain seq x y z
N MET A 1 18.04 -25.70 24.13
CA MET A 1 17.41 -24.88 24.94
C MET A 1 17.62 -23.46 24.66
N LYS A 2 18.74 -23.07 24.60
CA LYS A 2 18.98 -21.75 24.32
C LYS A 2 18.44 -21.31 23.03
N ALA A 3 18.46 -22.13 22.10
CA ALA A 3 18.04 -21.72 20.78
C ALA A 3 16.64 -21.17 20.74
N SER A 4 15.81 -21.77 21.50
CA SER A 4 14.44 -21.31 21.43
C SER A 4 14.28 -19.93 21.94
N LEU A 5 15.08 -19.58 22.85
CA LEU A 5 14.98 -18.23 23.33
C LEU A 5 15.25 -17.23 22.27
N ILE A 6 16.17 -17.57 21.47
CA ILE A 6 16.56 -16.68 20.45
C ILE A 6 15.45 -16.42 19.50
N SER A 7 14.73 -17.43 19.17
CA SER A 7 13.67 -17.24 18.24
C SER A 7 12.67 -16.26 18.75
N VAL A 8 12.45 -16.28 19.97
CA VAL A 8 11.49 -15.38 20.53
C VAL A 8 11.89 -13.97 20.35
N LEU A 9 13.12 -13.72 20.50
CA LEU A 9 13.58 -12.39 20.33
C LEU A 9 13.39 -11.87 18.96
N ALA A 10 13.65 -12.71 18.02
CA ALA A 10 13.52 -12.27 16.67
C ALA A 10 12.13 -11.84 16.39
N LEU A 11 11.20 -12.52 16.93
CA LEU A 11 9.84 -12.20 16.72
C LEU A 11 9.49 -10.84 17.25
N SER A 12 9.96 -10.54 18.40
CA SER A 12 9.66 -9.28 18.97
C SER A 12 10.18 -8.15 18.14
N ALA A 13 11.31 -8.34 17.62
CA ALA A 13 11.91 -7.29 16.84
C ALA A 13 11.07 -6.99 15.62
N ALA A 14 10.59 -8.00 15.00
CA ALA A 14 9.81 -7.78 13.81
C ALA A 14 8.57 -6.99 14.09
N ALA A 15 7.93 -7.30 15.15
CA ALA A 15 6.73 -6.58 15.48
C ALA A 15 7.02 -5.13 15.74
N ALA A 16 8.09 -4.88 16.37
CA ALA A 16 8.43 -3.52 16.67
C ALA A 16 8.64 -2.71 15.43
N VAL A 17 9.17 -3.32 14.43
CA VAL A 17 9.46 -2.59 13.24
C VAL A 17 8.24 -1.99 12.61
N ALA A 18 7.22 -2.76 12.46
CA ALA A 18 6.03 -2.26 11.83
C ALA A 18 5.42 -1.13 12.60
N GLY A 19 5.36 -1.26 13.89
CA GLY A 19 4.76 -0.23 14.68
C GLY A 19 5.58 1.03 14.70
N ALA A 20 6.85 0.88 14.74
CA ALA A 20 7.72 2.03 14.81
C ALA A 20 7.64 2.88 13.57
N ALA A 21 7.55 2.27 12.44
CA ALA A 21 7.49 3.04 11.22
C ALA A 21 6.27 3.92 11.19
N SER A 22 5.15 3.40 11.62
CA SER A 22 3.94 4.19 11.63
C SER A 22 4.02 5.34 12.60
N ALA A 23 4.58 5.09 13.73
CA ALA A 23 4.67 6.14 14.74
C ALA A 23 5.52 7.29 14.27
N GLN A 24 6.57 6.99 13.60
CA GLN A 24 7.43 8.05 13.13
C GLN A 24 6.74 8.89 12.09
N SER A 25 6.03 8.28 11.22
CA SER A 25 5.32 9.05 10.23
C SER A 25 4.33 9.99 10.85
N ALA A 26 3.70 9.56 11.90
CA ALA A 26 2.70 10.39 12.54
C ALA A 26 3.27 11.68 13.05
N ARG A 27 4.49 11.65 13.49
CA ARG A 27 5.07 12.87 14.00
C ARG A 27 5.32 13.91 12.95
N GLU A 28 5.45 13.52 11.75
CA GLU A 28 5.77 14.43 10.67
C GLU A 28 4.59 14.79 9.81
N VAL A 29 3.42 14.50 10.28
CA VAL A 29 2.22 14.70 9.51
C VAL A 29 2.09 16.12 8.96
N GLY A 30 2.45 17.09 9.73
CA GLY A 30 2.31 18.46 9.28
C GLY A 30 3.15 18.78 8.08
N GLN A 31 4.17 18.00 7.82
CA GLN A 31 5.10 18.28 6.74
C GLN A 31 5.16 17.20 5.70
N ASP A 32 4.64 16.05 5.98
CA ASP A 32 4.69 14.91 5.07
C ASP A 32 3.32 14.64 4.50
N PRO A 33 3.07 14.99 3.24
CA PRO A 33 1.76 14.78 2.64
C PRO A 33 1.42 13.32 2.45
N TYR A 34 2.39 12.43 2.61
CA TYR A 34 2.17 11.00 2.41
C TYR A 34 1.95 10.24 3.71
N SER A 35 1.46 10.87 4.74
CA SER A 35 1.42 10.25 6.05
C SER A 35 0.16 9.42 6.33
N GLY A 36 -0.88 9.56 5.56
CA GLY A 36 -2.17 8.99 5.92
C GLY A 36 -2.55 7.68 5.28
N LEU A 37 -2.13 7.44 4.06
CA LEU A 37 -2.59 6.30 3.30
C LEU A 37 -1.43 5.47 2.77
N HIS A 38 -1.65 4.16 2.76
CA HIS A 38 -0.70 3.22 2.16
C HIS A 38 -1.45 2.31 1.21
N TRP A 39 -0.89 2.06 0.05
CA TRP A 39 -1.46 1.08 -0.87
C TRP A 39 -0.56 -0.15 -0.92
N SER A 40 -1.15 -1.28 -1.25
CA SER A 40 -0.42 -2.53 -1.34
C SER A 40 -1.06 -3.39 -2.41
N VAL A 41 -0.24 -3.93 -3.31
CA VAL A 41 -0.68 -4.88 -4.32
C VAL A 41 -0.02 -6.21 -4.01
N VAL A 42 -0.82 -7.27 -4.01
CA VAL A 42 -0.33 -8.63 -3.78
C VAL A 42 -0.70 -9.45 -5.00
N ALA A 43 0.29 -10.08 -5.59
CA ALA A 43 0.09 -10.90 -6.77
C ALA A 43 1.15 -12.00 -6.80
N PRO A 44 0.87 -13.12 -7.50
CA PRO A 44 1.89 -14.13 -7.68
C PRO A 44 3.05 -13.57 -8.48
N GLN A 45 4.20 -14.15 -8.28
CA GLN A 45 5.37 -13.77 -9.01
C GLN A 45 5.14 -14.04 -10.48
N GLY A 46 5.14 -13.27 -11.34
CA GLY A 46 4.83 -13.51 -12.74
C GLY A 46 3.51 -12.90 -13.17
N ALA A 47 2.68 -12.51 -12.23
CA ALA A 47 1.48 -11.79 -12.59
C ALA A 47 1.79 -10.30 -12.60
N SER A 48 1.47 -9.64 -13.68
CA SER A 48 1.73 -8.22 -13.84
C SER A 48 0.45 -7.42 -13.74
N TRP A 49 0.57 -6.16 -13.36
CA TRP A 49 -0.58 -5.32 -13.09
C TRP A 49 -0.26 -3.85 -13.30
N ALA A 50 -1.32 -3.07 -13.41
CA ALA A 50 -1.24 -1.62 -13.47
C ALA A 50 -2.15 -1.05 -12.38
N LEU A 51 -1.61 -0.14 -11.60
CA LEU A 51 -2.31 0.50 -10.51
C LEU A 51 -2.52 1.96 -10.83
N GLU A 52 -3.70 2.45 -10.52
CA GLU A 52 -4.01 3.86 -10.65
C GLU A 52 -4.78 4.29 -9.42
N CYS A 53 -4.33 5.35 -8.76
CA CYS A 53 -5.01 5.90 -7.60
C CYS A 53 -5.30 7.37 -7.84
N GLY A 54 -6.54 7.75 -7.59
CA GLY A 54 -6.96 9.14 -7.67
C GLY A 54 -7.22 9.68 -6.28
N PHE A 55 -6.97 10.96 -6.06
CA PHE A 55 -7.16 11.59 -4.77
C PHE A 55 -7.39 13.09 -4.98
N ARG A 56 -7.73 13.78 -3.90
CA ARG A 56 -7.91 15.21 -3.98
C ARG A 56 -6.63 15.87 -4.44
N PRO A 57 -6.73 16.90 -5.27
CA PRO A 57 -5.53 17.59 -5.72
C PRO A 57 -4.67 18.05 -4.56
N VAL A 58 -3.38 17.78 -4.66
CA VAL A 58 -2.39 18.23 -3.67
C VAL A 58 -1.23 18.84 -4.43
N THR A 59 -0.48 19.67 -3.74
CA THR A 59 0.73 20.25 -4.30
C THR A 59 1.91 19.76 -3.46
N ILE A 60 2.83 19.06 -4.09
CA ILE A 60 3.99 18.51 -3.39
C ILE A 60 5.22 19.02 -4.10
N ARG A 61 6.02 19.80 -3.37
CA ARG A 61 7.25 20.38 -3.92
C ARG A 61 6.98 21.15 -5.20
N GLY A 62 5.88 21.89 -5.21
CA GLY A 62 5.54 22.69 -6.36
C GLY A 62 4.84 21.97 -7.49
N VAL A 63 4.64 20.67 -7.36
CA VAL A 63 3.97 19.87 -8.38
C VAL A 63 2.55 19.58 -7.96
N HIS A 64 1.60 19.96 -8.80
CA HIS A 64 0.19 19.66 -8.56
C HIS A 64 -0.11 18.27 -9.06
N MET A 65 -0.77 17.47 -8.24
CA MET A 65 -1.14 16.13 -8.66
C MET A 65 -2.45 15.70 -8.01
N ASN A 66 -3.17 14.84 -8.69
CA ASN A 66 -4.38 14.22 -8.15
C ASN A 66 -4.46 12.74 -8.51
N ARG A 67 -3.38 12.18 -9.01
CA ARG A 67 -3.36 10.80 -9.44
C ARG A 67 -1.92 10.27 -9.46
N ILE A 68 -1.78 9.00 -9.13
CA ILE A 68 -0.53 8.30 -9.36
C ILE A 68 -0.82 7.04 -10.16
N SER A 69 0.19 6.56 -10.86
CA SER A 69 0.10 5.33 -11.64
C SER A 69 1.38 4.55 -11.46
N HIS A 70 1.24 3.25 -11.29
CA HIS A 70 2.38 2.35 -11.18
C HIS A 70 2.10 1.08 -11.97
N THR A 71 3.14 0.51 -12.54
CA THR A 71 3.04 -0.82 -13.13
C THR A 71 4.07 -1.70 -12.44
N GLY A 72 3.76 -2.98 -12.34
CA GLY A 72 4.68 -3.89 -11.69
C GLY A 72 4.25 -5.33 -11.85
N ALA A 73 4.95 -6.19 -11.16
CA ALA A 73 4.65 -7.60 -11.11
C ALA A 73 4.92 -8.09 -9.69
N GLY A 74 4.13 -9.06 -9.23
CA GLY A 74 4.29 -9.56 -7.88
C GLY A 74 3.82 -8.53 -6.85
N ARG A 75 4.49 -8.49 -5.72
CA ARG A 75 4.08 -7.63 -4.61
C ARG A 75 4.75 -6.27 -4.69
N MET A 76 3.99 -5.25 -4.31
CA MET A 76 4.53 -3.90 -4.24
C MET A 76 3.67 -3.09 -3.29
N ALA A 77 4.27 -2.09 -2.66
CA ALA A 77 3.55 -1.22 -1.74
C ALA A 77 4.09 0.19 -1.85
N GLY A 78 3.27 1.15 -1.46
CA GLY A 78 3.66 2.54 -1.49
C GLY A 78 2.75 3.39 -0.64
N ARG A 79 2.89 4.69 -0.76
CA ARG A 79 2.14 5.65 0.04
C ARG A 79 1.37 6.58 -0.87
N LEU A 80 0.29 7.14 -0.32
CA LEU A 80 -0.54 8.08 -1.03
C LEU A 80 -0.63 9.38 -0.25
N PRO A 81 -0.73 10.50 -0.94
CA PRO A 81 -0.92 11.77 -0.24
C PRO A 81 -2.38 11.90 0.21
N GLY A 82 -2.59 12.66 1.27
CA GLY A 82 -3.92 12.93 1.74
C GLY A 82 -4.51 11.80 2.56
N ASP A 83 -5.82 11.84 2.72
CA ASP A 83 -6.53 10.89 3.57
C ASP A 83 -7.70 10.21 2.86
N ASN A 84 -7.93 10.50 1.59
CA ASN A 84 -8.96 9.87 0.79
C ASN A 84 -8.37 9.47 -0.55
N ALA A 85 -8.78 8.31 -1.05
CA ALA A 85 -8.29 7.88 -2.34
C ALA A 85 -9.19 6.82 -2.94
N ARG A 86 -9.19 6.74 -4.26
CA ARG A 86 -9.81 5.66 -4.99
C ARG A 86 -8.72 5.00 -5.81
N CYS A 87 -8.49 3.74 -5.58
CA CYS A 87 -7.44 3.00 -6.27
C CYS A 87 -8.04 1.87 -7.09
N LYS A 88 -7.43 1.62 -8.23
CA LYS A 88 -7.85 0.57 -9.12
C LYS A 88 -6.61 -0.18 -9.60
N VAL A 89 -6.63 -1.49 -9.52
CA VAL A 89 -5.58 -2.31 -10.08
C VAL A 89 -6.17 -3.20 -11.16
N THR A 90 -5.49 -3.26 -12.29
CA THR A 90 -5.89 -4.08 -13.42
C THR A 90 -4.79 -5.08 -13.68
N LYS A 91 -5.15 -6.35 -13.80
CA LYS A 91 -4.18 -7.37 -14.15
C LYS A 91 -3.84 -7.21 -15.63
N THR A 92 -2.57 -7.16 -15.94
CA THR A 92 -2.10 -6.95 -17.30
C THR A 92 -1.45 -8.19 -17.91
N GLY A 93 -1.12 -9.19 -17.10
CA GLY A 93 -0.54 -10.41 -17.63
C GLY A 93 -0.28 -11.43 -16.56
N GLY A 94 0.06 -12.64 -16.97
CA GLY A 94 0.39 -13.72 -16.07
C GLY A 94 -0.84 -14.42 -15.51
N ASP A 95 -0.59 -15.38 -14.64
CA ASP A 95 -1.65 -16.18 -14.03
C ASP A 95 -1.84 -15.78 -12.58
N GLY A 96 -3.04 -16.00 -12.08
CA GLY A 96 -3.34 -15.77 -10.69
C GLY A 96 -4.07 -14.46 -10.44
N ALA A 97 -4.55 -14.29 -9.24
CA ALA A 97 -5.34 -13.13 -8.86
C ALA A 97 -4.42 -12.01 -8.36
N VAL A 98 -4.85 -10.79 -8.55
CA VAL A 98 -4.17 -9.62 -8.05
C VAL A 98 -5.04 -8.98 -7.00
N GLY A 99 -4.49 -8.74 -5.82
CA GLY A 99 -5.20 -8.12 -4.73
C GLY A 99 -4.70 -6.71 -4.50
N LEU A 100 -5.59 -5.84 -4.08
CA LEU A 100 -5.29 -4.46 -3.77
C LEU A 100 -5.83 -4.13 -2.40
N ALA A 101 -5.04 -3.49 -1.59
CA ALA A 101 -5.48 -3.00 -0.30
C ALA A 101 -5.01 -1.56 -0.12
N VAL A 102 -5.83 -0.77 0.53
CA VAL A 102 -5.46 0.59 0.93
C VAL A 102 -5.71 0.68 2.41
N VAL A 103 -4.71 1.13 3.14
CA VAL A 103 -4.76 1.22 4.59
C VAL A 103 -4.83 2.68 5.00
N LYS A 104 -5.83 2.99 5.82
CA LYS A 104 -6.01 4.31 6.39
C LYS A 104 -6.16 4.16 7.90
N ASN A 105 -5.27 4.78 8.65
CA ASN A 105 -5.32 4.73 10.12
C ASN A 105 -5.37 3.30 10.64
N GLY A 106 -4.61 2.42 10.03
CA GLY A 106 -4.54 1.04 10.46
C GLY A 106 -5.68 0.15 9.98
N VAL A 107 -6.64 0.72 9.25
CA VAL A 107 -7.78 -0.06 8.76
C VAL A 107 -7.59 -0.30 7.28
N ALA A 108 -7.63 -1.55 6.88
CA ALA A 108 -7.42 -1.94 5.49
C ALA A 108 -8.75 -2.15 4.78
N THR A 109 -8.84 -1.62 3.56
CA THR A 109 -9.94 -1.91 2.66
C THR A 109 -9.34 -2.61 1.46
N ALA A 110 -9.88 -3.75 1.10
CA ALA A 110 -9.24 -4.59 0.09
C ALA A 110 -10.23 -5.12 -0.93
N SER A 111 -9.71 -5.41 -2.12
CA SER A 111 -10.49 -5.99 -3.20
C SER A 111 -9.55 -6.85 -4.05
N GLY A 112 -10.10 -7.72 -4.87
CA GLY A 112 -9.31 -8.60 -5.71
C GLY A 112 -9.79 -8.64 -7.14
N ALA A 113 -8.87 -8.88 -8.07
CA ALA A 113 -9.15 -9.04 -9.48
C ALA A 113 -8.60 -10.37 -9.95
N ASN A 114 -9.46 -11.19 -10.53
CA ASN A 114 -9.07 -12.50 -10.99
C ASN A 114 -9.19 -12.67 -12.49
N GLY A 115 -9.68 -11.69 -13.17
CA GLY A 115 -9.84 -11.70 -14.61
C GLY A 115 -9.61 -10.32 -15.15
N GLU A 116 -10.39 -9.95 -16.15
CA GLU A 116 -10.18 -8.66 -16.80
C GLU A 116 -10.74 -7.48 -16.02
N ALA A 117 -11.68 -7.74 -15.15
CA ALA A 117 -12.26 -6.66 -14.38
C ALA A 117 -11.28 -6.18 -13.32
N PRO A 118 -11.15 -4.88 -13.14
CA PRO A 118 -10.21 -4.37 -12.15
C PRO A 118 -10.72 -4.55 -10.72
N ALA A 119 -9.80 -4.56 -9.78
CA ALA A 119 -10.13 -4.45 -8.37
C ALA A 119 -10.14 -2.98 -8.00
N VAL A 120 -11.19 -2.54 -7.31
CA VAL A 120 -11.35 -1.14 -6.95
C VAL A 120 -11.51 -1.01 -5.44
N VAL A 121 -10.79 -0.07 -4.86
CA VAL A 121 -10.87 0.23 -3.44
C VAL A 121 -11.09 1.73 -3.28
N ASN A 122 -12.11 2.08 -2.52
CA ASN A 122 -12.41 3.48 -2.19
C ASN A 122 -12.23 3.67 -0.70
N VAL A 123 -11.51 4.70 -0.32
CA VAL A 123 -11.23 5.02 1.09
C VAL A 123 -11.51 6.48 1.32
N PHE A 124 -12.38 6.77 2.31
CA PHE A 124 -12.78 8.13 2.62
C PHE A 124 -12.66 8.44 4.10
#